data_ecd1adfd04bbdfb47b2bed6eaf6daba5
#
_entry.id   ecd1adfd04bbdfb47b2bed6eaf6daba5
#
_cell.length_a   1.000
_cell.length_b   1.000
_cell.length_c   1.000
_cell.angle_alpha   90.00
_cell.angle_beta   90.00
_cell.angle_gamma   90.00
#
_symmetry.space_group_name_H-M   'P 1'
#
loop_
_entity.id
_entity.type
_entity.pdbx_description
1 polymer ?
#
loop_
_entity_poly.entity_id
_entity_poly.type
_entity_poly.pdbx_seq_one_letter_code
_entity_poly.pdbx_strand_id
1 'polypeptide(L)'
;SSGFNLVNGIGLDTTGRNPRAVGCKWTAGRNSYMNDVKFVGGHGKMTRGVEFAPVYNESRTGDVDPDRLWSTQYWSLWIAENGGGVFKDIWSASSYAEAGIYLSDTAVPGRMYAVSVEHHVQSEVRLKKVSNWRFYALQTEEEVAESPECQPLELIDCENLLFVNLYTFRVVWVANPYPQAVLSWGSRNVELLNVHNYTQTPYTIDNTLLERDSGKAVLPWELARLMLPGTGTVKPACIQEVTKLADGFRFAGA
;
A
#
# COMPACT_ATOMS: atom_id res chain seq x y z
N SER A 1 13.56 17.74 11.58
CA SER A 1 13.23 18.53 12.78
C SER A 1 13.34 17.65 14.02
N SER A 2 13.92 18.19 15.09
CA SER A 2 14.05 17.49 16.38
C SER A 2 12.80 17.62 17.26
N GLY A 3 11.80 18.35 16.81
CA GLY A 3 10.57 18.60 17.54
C GLY A 3 9.60 17.43 17.56
N PHE A 4 8.73 17.41 18.53
CA PHE A 4 7.56 16.55 18.60
C PHE A 4 6.41 17.18 17.80
N ASN A 5 5.82 16.43 16.91
CA ASN A 5 4.63 16.82 16.15
C ASN A 5 3.55 15.76 16.35
N LEU A 6 2.33 16.19 16.58
CA LEU A 6 1.16 15.33 16.74
C LEU A 6 0.07 15.76 15.79
N VAL A 7 -0.45 14.81 15.02
CA VAL A 7 -1.68 14.95 14.24
C VAL A 7 -2.61 13.82 14.64
N ASN A 8 -3.84 14.14 15.01
CA ASN A 8 -4.78 13.14 15.51
C ASN A 8 -6.23 13.49 15.20
N GLY A 9 -7.00 12.51 14.76
CA GLY A 9 -8.45 12.60 14.63
C GLY A 9 -8.92 13.58 13.57
N ILE A 10 -8.30 13.64 12.39
CA ILE A 10 -8.69 14.57 11.31
C ILE A 10 -8.90 13.87 9.99
N GLY A 11 -9.79 14.43 9.17
CA GLY A 11 -9.91 14.15 7.76
C GLY A 11 -9.18 15.21 6.93
N LEU A 12 -8.48 14.79 5.89
CA LEU A 12 -7.78 15.65 4.95
C LEU A 12 -8.37 15.45 3.55
N ASP A 13 -8.76 16.54 2.94
CA ASP A 13 -9.35 16.57 1.62
C ASP A 13 -8.68 17.66 0.78
N THR A 14 -8.16 17.29 -0.37
CA THR A 14 -7.55 18.22 -1.31
C THR A 14 -8.55 18.90 -2.22
N THR A 15 -9.79 18.44 -2.26
CA THR A 15 -11.00 18.90 -2.97
C THR A 15 -10.80 19.43 -4.39
N GLY A 16 -9.64 19.84 -4.78
CA GLY A 16 -9.38 20.50 -6.05
C GLY A 16 -8.87 19.53 -7.11
N ARG A 17 -8.98 19.97 -8.34
CA ARG A 17 -8.36 19.30 -9.49
C ARG A 17 -6.92 19.76 -9.63
N ASN A 18 -6.10 19.46 -8.65
CA ASN A 18 -4.69 19.83 -8.66
C ASN A 18 -3.81 18.57 -8.58
N PRO A 19 -3.30 18.07 -9.70
CA PRO A 19 -2.48 16.85 -9.74
C PRO A 19 -1.15 16.97 -8.99
N ARG A 20 -0.81 18.13 -8.46
CA ARG A 20 0.37 18.34 -7.62
C ARG A 20 0.04 18.51 -6.14
N ALA A 21 -1.24 18.51 -5.79
CA ALA A 21 -1.64 18.61 -4.39
C ALA A 21 -1.22 17.34 -3.62
N VAL A 22 -0.73 17.54 -2.41
CA VAL A 22 -0.40 16.48 -1.47
C VAL A 22 -1.28 16.67 -0.24
N GLY A 23 -2.00 15.61 0.16
CA GLY A 23 -2.88 15.69 1.33
C GLY A 23 -2.11 16.08 2.60
N CYS A 24 -0.97 15.43 2.84
CA CYS A 24 -0.05 15.80 3.89
C CYS A 24 1.40 15.50 3.48
N LYS A 25 2.28 16.49 3.50
CA LYS A 25 3.72 16.27 3.43
C LYS A 25 4.30 16.27 4.85
N TRP A 26 4.82 15.11 5.25
CA TRP A 26 5.36 14.89 6.59
C TRP A 26 6.88 14.87 6.59
N THR A 27 7.49 15.82 7.31
CA THR A 27 8.92 15.93 7.48
C THR A 27 9.35 15.90 8.95
N ALA A 28 8.41 15.53 9.83
CA ALA A 28 8.66 15.48 11.26
C ALA A 28 9.48 14.24 11.65
N GLY A 29 10.29 14.36 12.65
CA GLY A 29 11.25 13.33 13.05
C GLY A 29 10.65 12.18 13.88
N ARG A 30 11.52 11.26 14.29
CA ARG A 30 11.18 9.95 14.90
C ARG A 30 10.29 9.98 16.13
N ASN A 31 10.21 11.09 16.84
CA ASN A 31 9.42 11.23 18.05
C ASN A 31 7.99 11.73 17.76
N SER A 32 7.67 11.95 16.50
CA SER A 32 6.39 12.50 16.08
C SER A 32 5.36 11.40 15.84
N TYR A 33 4.09 11.76 15.86
CA TYR A 33 3.00 10.80 15.85
C TYR A 33 1.82 11.30 15.01
N MET A 34 1.31 10.42 14.14
CA MET A 34 0.08 10.62 13.37
C MET A 34 -0.88 9.48 13.69
N ASN A 35 -2.10 9.80 14.10
CA ASN A 35 -3.10 8.81 14.49
C ASN A 35 -4.50 9.20 14.03
N ASP A 36 -5.29 8.22 13.61
CA ASP A 36 -6.67 8.40 13.18
C ASP A 36 -6.78 9.54 12.15
N VAL A 37 -6.04 9.40 11.06
CA VAL A 37 -6.06 10.37 9.96
C VAL A 37 -6.63 9.71 8.72
N LYS A 38 -7.61 10.38 8.11
CA LYS A 38 -8.26 9.94 6.89
C LYS A 38 -7.93 10.87 5.74
N PHE A 39 -7.43 10.31 4.66
CA PHE A 39 -7.21 11.03 3.40
C PHE A 39 -8.34 10.67 2.45
N VAL A 40 -9.23 11.60 2.22
CA VAL A 40 -10.44 11.40 1.39
C VAL A 40 -10.54 12.39 0.23
N GLY A 41 -9.49 13.17 0.03
CA GLY A 41 -9.40 14.14 -1.05
C GLY A 41 -9.07 13.49 -2.39
N GLY A 42 -9.16 14.30 -3.44
CA GLY A 42 -8.82 13.88 -4.79
C GLY A 42 -9.96 13.26 -5.58
N HIS A 43 -11.13 13.07 -5.01
CA HIS A 43 -12.29 12.59 -5.74
C HIS A 43 -12.75 13.59 -6.80
N GLY A 44 -12.84 13.16 -8.05
CA GLY A 44 -13.09 14.04 -9.19
C GLY A 44 -14.41 14.81 -9.17
N LYS A 45 -15.40 14.35 -8.42
CA LYS A 45 -16.76 14.95 -8.38
C LYS A 45 -17.21 15.38 -6.99
N MET A 46 -16.34 15.86 -6.18
CA MET A 46 -16.66 16.35 -4.83
C MET A 46 -17.33 17.73 -4.80
N THR A 47 -18.12 18.06 -5.81
CA THR A 47 -18.79 19.37 -5.87
C THR A 47 -20.03 19.45 -5.01
N ARG A 48 -20.64 18.31 -4.72
CA ARG A 48 -21.82 18.20 -3.86
C ARG A 48 -21.79 16.89 -3.11
N GLY A 49 -22.25 16.89 -1.88
CA GLY A 49 -22.26 15.70 -1.05
C GLY A 49 -23.05 14.52 -1.62
N VAL A 50 -24.04 14.78 -2.44
CA VAL A 50 -24.85 13.76 -3.10
C VAL A 50 -24.17 13.12 -4.32
N GLU A 51 -23.16 13.76 -4.88
CA GLU A 51 -22.45 13.29 -6.07
C GLU A 51 -21.28 12.37 -5.70
N PHE A 52 -20.88 12.36 -4.47
CA PHE A 52 -19.79 11.52 -3.99
C PHE A 52 -20.16 10.03 -4.01
N ALA A 53 -21.29 9.67 -3.46
CA ALA A 53 -21.72 8.28 -3.39
C ALA A 53 -21.95 7.64 -4.79
N PRO A 54 -22.55 8.32 -5.76
CA PRO A 54 -22.64 7.79 -7.12
C PRO A 54 -21.29 7.53 -7.77
N VAL A 55 -20.33 8.42 -7.62
CA VAL A 55 -18.97 8.23 -8.16
C VAL A 55 -18.30 7.00 -7.58
N TYR A 56 -18.41 6.81 -6.29
CA TYR A 56 -17.88 5.65 -5.61
C TYR A 56 -18.58 4.34 -6.04
N ASN A 57 -19.89 4.39 -6.22
CA ASN A 57 -20.66 3.24 -6.69
C ASN A 57 -20.37 2.90 -8.16
N GLU A 58 -20.16 3.90 -8.99
CA GLU A 58 -19.80 3.69 -10.39
C GLU A 58 -18.45 2.99 -10.55
N SER A 59 -17.48 3.28 -9.69
CA SER A 59 -16.21 2.57 -9.71
C SER A 59 -16.37 1.06 -9.50
N ARG A 60 -17.34 0.67 -8.70
CA ARG A 60 -17.67 -0.74 -8.44
C ARG A 60 -18.40 -1.44 -9.58
N THR A 61 -19.03 -0.72 -10.47
CA THR A 61 -19.71 -1.28 -11.63
C THR A 61 -18.79 -1.52 -12.82
N GLY A 62 -17.57 -1.01 -12.77
CA GLY A 62 -16.63 -1.07 -13.87
C GLY A 62 -16.86 -0.03 -14.95
N ASP A 63 -17.84 0.85 -14.78
CA ASP A 63 -18.10 1.92 -15.72
C ASP A 63 -17.03 3.01 -15.60
N VAL A 64 -16.32 3.24 -16.69
CA VAL A 64 -15.33 4.29 -16.78
C VAL A 64 -16.00 5.53 -17.38
N ASP A 65 -16.13 6.56 -16.58
CA ASP A 65 -16.57 7.87 -17.05
C ASP A 65 -15.40 8.57 -17.79
N PRO A 66 -15.50 8.80 -19.10
CA PRO A 66 -14.40 9.38 -19.86
C PRO A 66 -14.08 10.83 -19.46
N ASP A 67 -15.01 11.52 -18.81
CA ASP A 67 -14.81 12.88 -18.32
C ASP A 67 -14.13 12.95 -16.95
N ARG A 68 -13.81 11.83 -16.35
CA ARG A 68 -13.10 11.77 -15.08
C ARG A 68 -11.67 12.24 -15.20
N LEU A 69 -11.27 13.00 -14.21
CA LEU A 69 -9.89 13.39 -14.04
C LEU A 69 -9.24 12.45 -13.01
N TRP A 70 -8.51 11.48 -13.51
CA TRP A 70 -7.83 10.49 -12.69
C TRP A 70 -6.70 11.05 -11.82
N SER A 71 -6.14 12.18 -12.19
CA SER A 71 -5.05 12.81 -11.44
C SER A 71 -5.54 14.08 -10.75
N THR A 72 -6.40 13.92 -9.77
CA THR A 72 -6.97 15.06 -9.02
C THR A 72 -6.12 15.48 -7.84
N GLN A 73 -5.21 14.61 -7.42
CA GLN A 73 -4.18 14.89 -6.41
C GLN A 73 -2.94 14.02 -6.70
N TYR A 74 -1.78 14.36 -6.14
CA TYR A 74 -0.55 13.58 -6.22
C TYR A 74 -0.55 12.47 -5.15
N TRP A 75 0.14 12.62 -4.03
CA TRP A 75 0.12 11.66 -2.93
C TRP A 75 -0.85 12.09 -1.83
N SER A 76 -1.56 11.14 -1.25
CA SER A 76 -2.35 11.43 -0.05
C SER A 76 -1.44 11.76 1.13
N LEU A 77 -0.49 10.89 1.44
CA LEU A 77 0.54 11.11 2.45
C LEU A 77 1.93 10.97 1.83
N TRP A 78 2.74 12.01 1.95
CA TRP A 78 4.14 11.98 1.52
C TRP A 78 5.08 12.20 2.71
N ILE A 79 5.74 11.14 3.14
CA ILE A 79 6.78 11.19 4.18
C ILE A 79 8.12 11.40 3.47
N ALA A 80 8.77 12.53 3.73
CA ALA A 80 9.92 12.99 2.98
C ALA A 80 10.97 13.65 3.88
N GLU A 81 12.13 13.94 3.32
CA GLU A 81 13.15 14.80 3.95
C GLU A 81 13.53 14.34 5.37
N ASN A 82 13.83 13.05 5.52
CA ASN A 82 14.10 12.44 6.82
C ASN A 82 12.90 12.46 7.79
N GLY A 83 11.69 12.48 7.27
CA GLY A 83 10.49 12.24 8.06
C GLY A 83 10.48 10.83 8.67
N GLY A 84 9.96 10.72 9.86
CA GLY A 84 9.85 9.46 10.59
C GLY A 84 8.78 9.53 11.67
N GLY A 85 8.79 8.59 12.61
CA GLY A 85 7.84 8.59 13.72
C GLY A 85 6.88 7.42 13.70
N VAL A 86 5.75 7.58 14.33
CA VAL A 86 4.71 6.55 14.45
C VAL A 86 3.44 7.00 13.74
N PHE A 87 2.93 6.12 12.89
CA PHE A 87 1.69 6.31 12.14
C PHE A 87 0.75 5.18 12.49
N LYS A 88 -0.44 5.52 12.95
CA LYS A 88 -1.41 4.53 13.41
C LYS A 88 -2.81 4.88 12.93
N ASP A 89 -3.58 3.86 12.54
CA ASP A 89 -4.97 4.02 12.10
C ASP A 89 -5.09 5.08 10.98
N ILE A 90 -4.26 4.95 9.96
CA ILE A 90 -4.31 5.80 8.77
C ILE A 90 -5.14 5.12 7.70
N TRP A 91 -6.07 5.85 7.14
CA TRP A 91 -6.87 5.40 6.01
C TRP A 91 -6.75 6.39 4.85
N SER A 92 -6.28 5.91 3.73
CA SER A 92 -6.25 6.66 2.47
C SER A 92 -7.14 5.94 1.46
N ALA A 93 -8.29 6.51 1.17
CA ALA A 93 -9.26 5.97 0.24
C ALA A 93 -9.68 7.06 -0.75
N SER A 94 -8.77 7.45 -1.61
CA SER A 94 -8.99 8.54 -2.54
C SER A 94 -9.14 8.02 -3.97
N SER A 95 -10.36 7.69 -4.38
CA SER A 95 -10.67 7.42 -5.78
C SER A 95 -10.20 8.60 -6.65
N TYR A 96 -9.59 8.31 -7.77
CA TYR A 96 -9.04 9.29 -8.73
C TYR A 96 -7.80 10.06 -8.25
N ALA A 97 -7.31 9.81 -7.05
CA ALA A 97 -5.97 10.24 -6.69
C ALA A 97 -4.93 9.36 -7.37
N GLU A 98 -3.83 9.96 -7.81
CA GLU A 98 -2.78 9.22 -8.50
C GLU A 98 -2.17 8.14 -7.62
N ALA A 99 -1.93 8.46 -6.35
CA ALA A 99 -1.29 7.56 -5.44
C ALA A 99 -1.62 7.82 -3.95
N GLY A 100 -1.46 6.78 -3.15
CA GLY A 100 -1.77 6.78 -1.74
C GLY A 100 -0.62 7.28 -0.85
N ILE A 101 0.26 6.39 -0.41
CA ILE A 101 1.32 6.73 0.54
C ILE A 101 2.69 6.62 -0.12
N TYR A 102 3.46 7.69 -0.03
CA TYR A 102 4.84 7.75 -0.49
C TYR A 102 5.81 8.02 0.67
N LEU A 103 6.79 7.16 0.81
CA LEU A 103 7.95 7.41 1.66
C LEU A 103 9.15 7.61 0.75
N SER A 104 9.86 8.74 0.93
CA SER A 104 11.04 9.02 0.13
C SER A 104 12.19 9.60 0.93
N ASP A 105 13.39 9.17 0.59
CA ASP A 105 14.64 9.76 1.05
C ASP A 105 14.69 9.93 2.59
N THR A 106 14.40 8.85 3.32
CA THR A 106 14.45 8.85 4.78
C THR A 106 15.15 7.62 5.35
N ALA A 107 16.10 7.87 6.24
CA ALA A 107 16.74 6.87 7.09
C ALA A 107 16.28 6.99 8.56
N VAL A 108 15.46 7.96 8.88
CA VAL A 108 14.88 8.13 10.22
C VAL A 108 13.90 6.99 10.49
N PRO A 109 14.05 6.27 11.60
CA PRO A 109 13.16 5.16 11.92
C PRO A 109 11.70 5.58 12.00
N GLY A 110 10.85 4.76 11.38
CA GLY A 110 9.41 4.92 11.43
C GLY A 110 8.67 3.60 11.61
N ARG A 111 7.43 3.69 12.06
CA ARG A 111 6.54 2.56 12.24
C ARG A 111 5.14 2.90 11.79
N MET A 112 4.52 1.98 11.07
CA MET A 112 3.11 2.06 10.70
C MET A 112 2.34 0.92 11.36
N TYR A 113 1.15 1.22 11.86
CA TYR A 113 0.25 0.26 12.50
C TYR A 113 -1.16 0.45 11.96
N ALA A 114 -1.77 -0.63 11.46
CA ALA A 114 -3.14 -0.62 10.96
C ALA A 114 -3.36 0.52 9.95
N VAL A 115 -2.66 0.44 8.82
CA VAL A 115 -2.74 1.41 7.73
C VAL A 115 -3.43 0.77 6.54
N SER A 116 -4.47 1.41 6.03
CA SER A 116 -5.19 0.99 4.83
C SER A 116 -5.05 2.03 3.73
N VAL A 117 -4.72 1.58 2.53
CA VAL A 117 -4.47 2.42 1.36
C VAL A 117 -5.24 1.85 0.19
N GLU A 118 -6.21 2.60 -0.33
CA GLU A 118 -7.24 2.07 -1.20
C GLU A 118 -7.60 3.03 -2.33
N HIS A 119 -7.99 2.47 -3.47
CA HIS A 119 -8.62 3.19 -4.59
C HIS A 119 -7.75 4.24 -5.28
N HIS A 120 -6.45 4.06 -5.29
CA HIS A 120 -5.57 4.97 -6.03
C HIS A 120 -5.32 4.44 -7.45
N VAL A 121 -5.03 5.35 -8.36
CA VAL A 121 -4.99 5.01 -9.79
C VAL A 121 -3.69 4.31 -10.20
N GLN A 122 -2.56 4.72 -9.65
CA GLN A 122 -1.25 4.22 -10.09
C GLN A 122 -0.48 3.44 -9.04
N SER A 123 -0.57 3.85 -7.78
CA SER A 123 0.21 3.22 -6.71
C SER A 123 -0.47 3.39 -5.37
N GLU A 124 -0.63 2.30 -4.64
CA GLU A 124 -1.12 2.41 -3.26
C GLU A 124 0.02 2.87 -2.34
N VAL A 125 1.10 2.12 -2.29
CA VAL A 125 2.24 2.44 -1.40
C VAL A 125 3.55 2.34 -2.15
N ARG A 126 4.34 3.41 -2.09
CA ARG A 126 5.69 3.44 -2.66
C ARG A 126 6.72 3.84 -1.61
N LEU A 127 7.79 3.09 -1.55
CA LEU A 127 8.97 3.40 -0.75
C LEU A 127 10.16 3.58 -1.69
N LYS A 128 10.85 4.71 -1.58
CA LYS A 128 12.06 4.97 -2.37
C LYS A 128 13.17 5.55 -1.50
N LYS A 129 14.30 4.85 -1.44
CA LYS A 129 15.44 5.21 -0.59
C LYS A 129 15.03 5.39 0.88
N VAL A 130 14.32 4.39 1.38
CA VAL A 130 13.81 4.34 2.75
C VAL A 130 14.56 3.27 3.52
N SER A 131 14.98 3.56 4.75
CA SER A 131 15.58 2.57 5.61
C SER A 131 15.08 2.63 7.06
N ASN A 132 15.20 1.47 7.75
CA ASN A 132 14.86 1.34 9.17
C ASN A 132 13.37 1.51 9.49
N TRP A 133 12.49 1.09 8.60
CA TRP A 133 11.04 1.17 8.80
C TRP A 133 10.42 -0.19 9.12
N ARG A 134 9.31 -0.15 9.85
CA ARG A 134 8.52 -1.31 10.25
C ARG A 134 7.04 -1.06 9.98
N PHE A 135 6.38 -2.02 9.33
CA PHE A 135 4.98 -1.95 8.92
C PHE A 135 4.24 -3.12 9.55
N TYR A 136 3.22 -2.83 10.33
CA TYR A 136 2.40 -3.82 11.02
C TYR A 136 0.94 -3.66 10.59
N ALA A 137 0.39 -4.69 9.96
CA ALA A 137 -0.95 -4.68 9.37
C ALA A 137 -1.12 -3.52 8.36
N LEU A 138 -0.34 -3.56 7.30
CA LEU A 138 -0.53 -2.71 6.13
C LEU A 138 -1.46 -3.41 5.14
N GLN A 139 -2.53 -2.75 4.74
CA GLN A 139 -3.44 -3.20 3.70
C GLN A 139 -3.34 -2.29 2.48
N THR A 140 -3.44 -2.90 1.29
CA THR A 140 -3.72 -2.20 0.03
C THR A 140 -4.95 -2.81 -0.63
N GLU A 141 -5.75 -1.98 -1.31
CA GLU A 141 -6.93 -2.46 -2.01
C GLU A 141 -7.07 -1.76 -3.38
N GLU A 142 -7.05 -2.56 -4.44
CA GLU A 142 -7.30 -2.10 -5.80
C GLU A 142 -8.76 -2.35 -6.19
N GLU A 143 -9.43 -1.30 -6.61
CA GLU A 143 -10.82 -1.32 -7.01
C GLU A 143 -11.02 -1.40 -8.54
N VAL A 144 -12.27 -1.62 -8.92
CA VAL A 144 -12.70 -2.06 -10.25
C VAL A 144 -12.32 -1.10 -11.37
N ALA A 145 -12.70 0.15 -11.26
CA ALA A 145 -12.58 1.07 -12.39
C ALA A 145 -11.39 2.02 -12.25
N GLU A 146 -11.06 2.41 -11.05
CA GLU A 146 -10.00 3.39 -10.80
C GLU A 146 -8.60 2.78 -10.71
N SER A 147 -8.48 1.55 -10.26
CA SER A 147 -7.18 0.98 -9.94
C SER A 147 -6.84 -0.40 -10.51
N PRO A 148 -7.33 -0.79 -11.71
CA PRO A 148 -7.00 -2.10 -12.26
C PRO A 148 -5.51 -2.29 -12.58
N GLU A 149 -4.80 -1.19 -12.78
CA GLU A 149 -3.37 -1.15 -13.10
C GLU A 149 -2.52 -0.60 -11.93
N CYS A 150 -3.11 -0.44 -10.76
CA CYS A 150 -2.42 0.12 -9.60
C CYS A 150 -1.42 -0.88 -9.01
N GLN A 151 -0.21 -0.41 -8.70
CA GLN A 151 0.80 -1.20 -8.01
C GLN A 151 0.56 -1.17 -6.50
N PRO A 152 0.28 -2.31 -5.85
CA PRO A 152 -0.02 -2.33 -4.41
C PRO A 152 1.14 -1.84 -3.55
N LEU A 153 2.33 -2.44 -3.69
CA LEU A 153 3.52 -2.04 -2.95
C LEU A 153 4.74 -2.00 -3.86
N GLU A 154 5.47 -0.91 -3.80
CA GLU A 154 6.69 -0.70 -4.56
C GLU A 154 7.87 -0.31 -3.66
N LEU A 155 8.98 -1.03 -3.80
CA LEU A 155 10.20 -0.85 -3.00
C LEU A 155 11.38 -0.54 -3.91
N ILE A 156 11.94 0.67 -3.79
CA ILE A 156 13.00 1.18 -4.66
C ILE A 156 14.20 1.60 -3.80
N ASP A 157 15.34 0.96 -3.99
CA ASP A 157 16.58 1.31 -3.28
C ASP A 157 16.38 1.36 -1.75
N CYS A 158 15.59 0.46 -1.19
CA CYS A 158 15.26 0.44 0.23
C CYS A 158 16.18 -0.50 1.02
N GLU A 159 16.28 -0.27 2.33
CA GLU A 159 17.11 -1.10 3.18
C GLU A 159 16.51 -1.28 4.59
N ASN A 160 16.69 -2.48 5.16
CA ASN A 160 16.32 -2.78 6.54
C ASN A 160 14.84 -2.46 6.82
N LEU A 161 13.95 -3.09 6.05
CA LEU A 161 12.51 -2.98 6.19
C LEU A 161 11.93 -4.26 6.77
N LEU A 162 10.87 -4.13 7.53
CA LEU A 162 10.06 -5.24 8.01
C LEU A 162 8.58 -4.97 7.75
N PHE A 163 7.92 -5.92 7.10
CA PHE A 163 6.47 -5.96 6.95
C PHE A 163 5.93 -7.17 7.68
N VAL A 164 4.98 -6.95 8.58
CA VAL A 164 4.27 -8.01 9.31
C VAL A 164 2.78 -7.87 9.04
N ASN A 165 2.15 -8.94 8.58
CA ASN A 165 0.75 -8.96 8.16
C ASN A 165 0.51 -7.95 7.03
N LEU A 166 1.23 -8.10 5.94
CA LEU A 166 0.96 -7.38 4.70
C LEU A 166 -0.26 -8.02 4.02
N TYR A 167 -1.28 -7.25 3.77
CA TYR A 167 -2.49 -7.69 3.14
C TYR A 167 -2.72 -6.91 1.85
N THR A 168 -2.65 -7.59 0.71
CA THR A 168 -2.94 -7.00 -0.60
C THR A 168 -4.24 -7.58 -1.11
N PHE A 169 -5.18 -6.68 -1.36
CA PHE A 169 -6.54 -7.02 -1.68
C PHE A 169 -6.94 -6.46 -3.05
N ARG A 170 -7.62 -7.27 -3.84
CA ARG A 170 -7.99 -6.87 -5.19
C ARG A 170 -9.45 -7.17 -5.46
N VAL A 171 -10.21 -6.14 -5.84
CA VAL A 171 -11.65 -6.21 -6.16
C VAL A 171 -11.90 -5.90 -7.64
N VAL A 172 -10.91 -6.16 -8.48
CA VAL A 172 -10.96 -5.80 -9.90
C VAL A 172 -11.78 -6.80 -10.68
N TRP A 173 -12.79 -6.34 -11.42
CA TRP A 173 -13.69 -7.15 -12.23
C TRP A 173 -13.26 -7.30 -13.70
N VAL A 174 -12.19 -6.64 -14.09
CA VAL A 174 -11.62 -6.79 -15.43
C VAL A 174 -10.77 -8.06 -15.51
N ALA A 175 -10.76 -8.70 -16.67
CA ALA A 175 -9.95 -9.89 -16.94
C ALA A 175 -8.47 -9.48 -17.12
N ASN A 176 -7.87 -8.96 -16.08
CA ASN A 176 -6.52 -8.46 -16.08
C ASN A 176 -5.81 -8.89 -14.79
N PRO A 177 -5.24 -10.11 -14.75
CA PRO A 177 -4.37 -10.50 -13.67
C PRO A 177 -3.23 -9.51 -13.55
N TYR A 178 -2.95 -9.07 -12.32
CA TYR A 178 -1.86 -8.11 -12.10
C TYR A 178 -0.56 -8.87 -11.82
N PRO A 179 0.57 -8.45 -12.39
CA PRO A 179 1.78 -9.25 -12.36
C PRO A 179 2.32 -9.55 -10.97
N GLN A 180 2.23 -8.59 -10.03
CA GLN A 180 2.79 -8.77 -8.69
C GLN A 180 2.14 -7.86 -7.64
N ALA A 181 2.04 -8.34 -6.39
CA ALA A 181 1.64 -7.52 -5.26
C ALA A 181 2.76 -6.60 -4.78
N VAL A 182 3.96 -7.13 -4.67
CA VAL A 182 5.15 -6.37 -4.28
C VAL A 182 6.13 -6.33 -5.44
N LEU A 183 6.46 -5.14 -5.89
CA LEU A 183 7.50 -4.90 -6.88
C LEU A 183 8.72 -4.30 -6.19
N SER A 184 9.88 -4.89 -6.39
CA SER A 184 11.11 -4.42 -5.76
C SER A 184 12.28 -4.37 -6.71
N TRP A 185 13.14 -3.37 -6.54
CA TRP A 185 14.47 -3.33 -7.14
C TRP A 185 15.43 -2.47 -6.32
N GLY A 186 16.72 -2.79 -6.40
CA GLY A 186 17.78 -2.10 -5.63
C GLY A 186 17.63 -2.21 -4.11
N SER A 187 16.69 -2.99 -3.62
CA SER A 187 16.39 -3.07 -2.19
C SER A 187 17.09 -4.26 -1.52
N ARG A 188 17.44 -4.11 -0.24
CA ARG A 188 18.16 -5.14 0.53
C ARG A 188 17.71 -5.21 1.99
N ASN A 189 17.90 -6.36 2.62
CA ASN A 189 17.53 -6.61 4.00
C ASN A 189 16.06 -6.25 4.28
N VAL A 190 15.17 -6.79 3.43
CA VAL A 190 13.72 -6.64 3.54
C VAL A 190 13.12 -7.97 4.00
N GLU A 191 12.34 -7.92 5.05
CA GLU A 191 11.59 -9.06 5.56
C GLU A 191 10.09 -8.83 5.39
N LEU A 192 9.40 -9.85 4.85
CA LEU A 192 7.95 -9.88 4.75
C LEU A 192 7.45 -11.12 5.51
N LEU A 193 6.71 -10.87 6.56
CA LEU A 193 6.14 -11.91 7.42
C LEU A 193 4.64 -11.93 7.27
N ASN A 194 4.07 -13.11 7.00
CA ASN A 194 2.64 -13.31 6.89
C ASN A 194 2.01 -12.39 5.83
N VAL A 195 2.34 -12.63 4.58
CA VAL A 195 1.79 -11.89 3.43
C VAL A 195 0.54 -12.60 2.92
N HIS A 196 -0.52 -11.85 2.74
CA HIS A 196 -1.77 -12.35 2.20
C HIS A 196 -2.14 -11.60 0.92
N ASN A 197 -2.27 -12.35 -0.16
CA ASN A 197 -2.85 -11.85 -1.40
C ASN A 197 -4.27 -12.39 -1.51
N TYR A 198 -5.23 -11.51 -1.65
CA TYR A 198 -6.63 -11.88 -1.73
C TYR A 198 -7.33 -11.17 -2.87
N THR A 199 -8.30 -11.85 -3.46
CA THR A 199 -9.19 -11.26 -4.46
C THR A 199 -10.62 -11.73 -4.24
N GLN A 200 -11.58 -10.84 -4.47
CA GLN A 200 -13.01 -11.20 -4.51
C GLN A 200 -13.46 -11.64 -5.90
N THR A 201 -12.60 -11.59 -6.88
CA THR A 201 -12.91 -11.89 -8.27
C THR A 201 -12.09 -13.08 -8.76
N PRO A 202 -12.42 -13.66 -9.92
CA PRO A 202 -11.57 -14.70 -10.54
C PRO A 202 -10.19 -14.21 -10.93
N TYR A 203 -9.97 -12.90 -10.97
CA TYR A 203 -8.74 -12.27 -11.43
C TYR A 203 -7.88 -11.87 -10.26
N THR A 204 -6.73 -12.46 -10.15
CA THR A 204 -5.84 -12.32 -9.00
C THR A 204 -4.52 -11.64 -9.39
N ILE A 205 -3.63 -11.61 -8.43
CA ILE A 205 -2.24 -11.22 -8.59
C ILE A 205 -1.44 -12.49 -8.94
N ASP A 206 -0.63 -12.44 -9.98
CA ASP A 206 0.15 -13.60 -10.44
C ASP A 206 1.24 -13.98 -9.46
N ASN A 207 1.93 -12.99 -8.92
CA ASN A 207 3.03 -13.19 -7.99
C ASN A 207 2.87 -12.36 -6.73
N THR A 208 3.21 -12.92 -5.59
CA THR A 208 3.28 -12.16 -4.34
C THR A 208 4.38 -11.10 -4.40
N LEU A 209 5.53 -11.45 -4.97
CA LEU A 209 6.64 -10.53 -5.14
C LEU A 209 7.35 -10.78 -6.46
N LEU A 210 7.73 -9.70 -7.12
CA LEU A 210 8.72 -9.69 -8.17
C LEU A 210 9.93 -8.85 -7.74
N GLU A 211 11.08 -9.51 -7.66
CA GLU A 211 12.36 -8.83 -7.47
C GLU A 211 13.00 -8.60 -8.85
N ARG A 212 13.06 -7.33 -9.24
CA ARG A 212 13.31 -6.93 -10.62
C ARG A 212 14.76 -7.13 -11.07
N ASP A 213 15.71 -6.92 -10.16
CA ASP A 213 17.14 -7.01 -10.51
C ASP A 213 17.56 -8.45 -10.83
N SER A 214 17.03 -9.42 -10.12
CA SER A 214 17.29 -10.85 -10.38
C SER A 214 16.24 -11.50 -11.28
N GLY A 215 15.11 -10.85 -11.51
CA GLY A 215 13.96 -11.42 -12.22
C GLY A 215 13.24 -12.53 -11.44
N LYS A 216 13.52 -12.68 -10.14
CA LYS A 216 12.89 -13.71 -9.31
C LYS A 216 11.50 -13.30 -8.88
N ALA A 217 10.57 -14.23 -8.99
CA ALA A 217 9.22 -14.08 -8.51
C ALA A 217 8.90 -15.11 -7.44
N VAL A 218 8.03 -14.72 -6.51
CA VAL A 218 7.47 -15.61 -5.48
C VAL A 218 5.97 -15.73 -5.73
N LEU A 219 5.51 -16.94 -5.90
CA LEU A 219 4.12 -17.26 -6.20
C LEU A 219 3.24 -17.13 -4.94
N PRO A 220 1.94 -16.85 -5.07
CA PRO A 220 1.08 -16.62 -3.92
C PRO A 220 1.03 -17.79 -2.92
N TRP A 221 1.12 -19.03 -3.40
CA TRP A 221 1.08 -20.22 -2.53
C TRP A 221 2.41 -20.57 -1.88
N GLU A 222 3.49 -19.90 -2.21
CA GLU A 222 4.80 -20.13 -1.60
C GLU A 222 4.92 -19.48 -0.22
N LEU A 223 4.04 -18.54 0.10
CA LEU A 223 4.09 -17.76 1.34
C LEU A 223 3.18 -18.24 2.46
N ALA A 224 2.13 -19.00 2.14
CA ALA A 224 1.24 -19.54 3.15
C ALA A 224 0.69 -20.90 2.73
N ARG A 225 0.93 -21.91 3.55
CA ARG A 225 0.29 -23.21 3.45
C ARG A 225 -0.60 -23.43 4.65
N LEU A 226 -1.88 -23.64 4.40
CA LEU A 226 -2.75 -24.19 5.41
C LEU A 226 -2.68 -25.71 5.32
N MET A 227 -2.12 -26.36 6.32
CA MET A 227 -2.19 -27.81 6.44
C MET A 227 -3.23 -28.20 7.48
N LEU A 228 -4.12 -29.11 7.08
CA LEU A 228 -5.04 -29.79 7.96
C LEU A 228 -4.50 -31.21 8.20
N PRO A 229 -3.64 -31.43 9.19
CA PRO A 229 -3.28 -32.78 9.55
C PRO A 229 -4.52 -33.48 10.10
N GLY A 230 -4.70 -34.76 9.81
CA GLY A 230 -5.86 -35.56 10.17
C GLY A 230 -6.21 -35.63 11.67
N THR A 231 -5.54 -34.87 12.49
CA THR A 231 -5.77 -34.72 13.94
C THR A 231 -6.71 -33.57 14.30
N GLY A 232 -7.28 -32.89 13.31
CA GLY A 232 -8.17 -31.72 13.55
C GLY A 232 -7.44 -30.43 13.97
N THR A 233 -6.13 -30.45 14.10
CA THR A 233 -5.36 -29.26 14.44
C THR A 233 -4.93 -28.56 13.15
N VAL A 234 -5.40 -27.35 12.94
CA VAL A 234 -4.93 -26.48 11.85
C VAL A 234 -3.55 -25.99 12.23
N LYS A 235 -2.55 -26.37 11.47
CA LYS A 235 -1.22 -25.76 11.57
C LYS A 235 -0.99 -24.91 10.34
N PRO A 236 -0.84 -23.62 10.46
CA PRO A 236 -0.29 -22.83 9.37
C PRO A 236 1.11 -23.39 9.11
N ALA A 237 1.29 -23.99 7.94
CA ALA A 237 2.62 -24.30 7.47
C ALA A 237 3.00 -23.16 6.53
N CYS A 238 3.67 -22.22 7.06
CA CYS A 238 4.36 -21.23 6.28
C CYS A 238 5.59 -21.86 5.64
N ILE A 239 6.09 -21.26 4.60
CA ILE A 239 7.38 -21.64 4.03
C ILE A 239 8.39 -21.60 5.16
N GLN A 240 8.90 -22.77 5.51
CA GLN A 240 9.88 -22.91 6.60
C GLN A 240 11.26 -22.42 6.20
N GLU A 241 11.48 -22.24 4.92
CA GLU A 241 12.71 -21.65 4.42
C GLU A 241 12.48 -20.21 4.04
N VAL A 242 13.32 -19.39 4.58
CA VAL A 242 13.47 -18.01 4.17
C VAL A 242 13.96 -18.03 2.73
N THR A 243 13.09 -17.69 1.80
CA THR A 243 13.51 -17.50 0.43
C THR A 243 14.30 -16.21 0.36
N LYS A 244 15.60 -16.35 0.23
CA LYS A 244 16.48 -15.21 -0.02
C LYS A 244 16.33 -14.85 -1.49
N LEU A 245 15.66 -13.73 -1.76
CA LEU A 245 15.56 -13.13 -3.07
C LEU A 245 16.56 -11.98 -3.12
N ALA A 246 17.37 -11.94 -4.16
CA ALA A 246 18.49 -11.01 -4.25
C ALA A 246 19.32 -10.94 -2.94
N ASP A 247 20.22 -10.01 -2.81
CA ASP A 247 21.04 -9.90 -1.60
C ASP A 247 20.31 -9.29 -0.40
N GLY A 248 19.20 -9.86 0.02
CA GLY A 248 18.59 -9.39 1.25
C GLY A 248 17.09 -9.50 1.41
N PHE A 249 16.36 -10.03 0.46
CA PHE A 249 14.95 -10.35 0.68
C PHE A 249 14.79 -11.66 1.44
N ARG A 250 14.00 -11.62 2.47
CA ARG A 250 13.63 -12.80 3.25
C ARG A 250 12.13 -12.88 3.36
N PHE A 251 11.59 -14.05 3.08
CA PHE A 251 10.23 -14.41 3.41
C PHE A 251 10.30 -15.44 4.54
N ALA A 252 9.89 -15.06 5.72
CA ALA A 252 9.70 -15.98 6.81
C ALA A 252 8.20 -16.23 6.97
N GLY A 253 7.84 -17.47 6.96
CA GLY A 253 6.51 -17.87 7.40
C GLY A 253 6.40 -17.79 8.92
N ALA A 254 5.21 -17.41 9.41
CA ALA A 254 4.89 -17.49 10.83
C ALA A 254 4.65 -18.93 11.30
#